data_64edfc4757a0d980b004a5e3960ae1ae
#
_entry.id   64edfc4757a0d980b004a5e3960ae1ae
#
_cell.length_a   1.000
_cell.length_b   1.000
_cell.length_c   1.000
_cell.angle_alpha   90.00
_cell.angle_beta   90.00
_cell.angle_gamma   90.00
#
_symmetry.space_group_name_H-M   'P 1'
#
loop_
_entity.id
_entity.type
_entity.pdbx_description
1 polymer ?
#
loop_
_entity_poly.entity_id
_entity_poly.type
_entity_poly.pdbx_seq_one_letter_code
_entity_poly.pdbx_strand_id
1 'polypeptide(L)'
;MKFDLFSTVVLMHDLPEAGFRRGDVATVVEQIPATPNRQGGYLLEVFDASGNTLDVISVLESEIALPKPNAVVNYREFEKAA
;
A
#
# COMPACT_ATOMS: atom_id res chain seq x y z
N MET A 1 -11.62 10.32 5.92
CA MET A 1 -11.19 8.99 5.48
C MET A 1 -10.29 8.36 6.54
N LYS A 2 -10.22 7.05 6.57
CA LYS A 2 -9.54 6.31 7.65
C LYS A 2 -8.02 6.51 7.66
N PHE A 3 -7.41 6.64 6.48
CA PHE A 3 -5.96 6.83 6.38
C PHE A 3 -5.65 8.19 5.80
N ASP A 4 -4.74 8.91 6.44
CA ASP A 4 -4.39 10.27 6.04
C ASP A 4 -3.41 10.27 4.85
N LEU A 5 -3.43 11.37 4.10
CA LEU A 5 -2.42 11.59 3.05
C LEU A 5 -1.02 11.54 3.65
N PHE A 6 -0.12 10.91 2.91
CA PHE A 6 1.31 10.76 3.24
C PHE A 6 1.58 9.93 4.49
N SER A 7 0.58 9.22 5.00
CA SER A 7 0.80 8.25 6.07
C SER A 7 1.35 6.94 5.49
N THR A 8 2.11 6.23 6.32
CA THR A 8 2.60 4.89 5.98
C THR A 8 1.53 3.87 6.32
N VAL A 9 1.28 2.95 5.40
CA VAL A 9 0.34 1.83 5.58
C VAL A 9 1.01 0.52 5.21
N VAL A 10 0.40 -0.58 5.63
CA VAL A 10 0.89 -1.94 5.39
C VAL A 10 -0.17 -2.68 4.58
N LEU A 11 0.26 -3.39 3.54
CA LEU A 11 -0.63 -4.27 2.79
C LEU A 11 -1.02 -5.47 3.65
N MET A 12 -2.30 -5.75 3.73
CA MET A 12 -2.85 -6.88 4.50
C MET A 12 -3.10 -8.11 3.64
N HIS A 13 -2.94 -7.98 2.33
CA HIS A 13 -3.14 -9.05 1.35
C HIS A 13 -2.06 -8.98 0.29
N ASP A 14 -1.81 -10.12 -0.35
CA ASP A 14 -0.95 -10.14 -1.53
C ASP A 14 -1.64 -9.44 -2.69
N LEU A 15 -0.85 -8.75 -3.50
CA LEU A 15 -1.29 -8.14 -4.75
C LEU A 15 -0.40 -8.69 -5.86
N PRO A 16 -0.62 -9.95 -6.27
CA PRO A 16 0.31 -10.64 -7.16
C PRO A 16 0.46 -9.98 -8.53
N GLU A 17 -0.59 -9.37 -9.06
CA GLU A 17 -0.52 -8.68 -10.34
C GLU A 17 0.41 -7.48 -10.31
N ALA A 18 0.51 -6.83 -9.16
CA ALA A 18 1.42 -5.70 -8.98
C ALA A 18 2.80 -6.12 -8.47
N GLY A 19 2.96 -7.37 -8.08
CA GLY A 19 4.21 -7.88 -7.53
C GLY A 19 4.42 -7.59 -6.05
N PHE A 20 3.39 -7.13 -5.36
CA PHE A 20 3.47 -6.82 -3.94
C PHE A 20 2.84 -7.89 -3.08
N ARG A 21 3.24 -7.94 -1.81
CA ARG A 21 2.85 -8.98 -0.86
C ARG A 21 2.32 -8.38 0.41
N ARG A 22 1.52 -9.17 1.12
CA ARG A 22 1.14 -8.85 2.48
C ARG A 22 2.39 -8.50 3.29
N GLY A 23 2.31 -7.38 4.03
CA GLY A 23 3.42 -6.89 4.84
C GLY A 23 4.27 -5.85 4.16
N ASP A 24 4.13 -5.64 2.85
CA ASP A 24 4.82 -4.55 2.17
C ASP A 24 4.26 -3.22 2.65
N VAL A 25 5.13 -2.23 2.80
CA VAL A 25 4.74 -0.89 3.25
C VAL A 25 4.68 0.07 2.07
N ALA A 26 3.80 1.05 2.19
CA ALA A 26 3.60 2.06 1.15
C ALA A 26 3.12 3.36 1.78
N THR A 27 3.08 4.41 0.97
CA THR A 27 2.65 5.74 1.41
C THR A 27 1.37 6.12 0.69
N VAL A 28 0.38 6.59 1.45
CA VAL A 28 -0.88 7.08 0.88
C VAL A 28 -0.61 8.40 0.16
N VAL A 29 -0.90 8.44 -1.15
CA VAL A 29 -0.71 9.66 -1.94
C VAL A 29 -2.02 10.27 -2.44
N GLU A 30 -3.12 9.52 -2.40
CA GLU A 30 -4.44 10.02 -2.75
C GLU A 30 -5.51 9.22 -2.03
N GLN A 31 -6.57 9.91 -1.62
CA GLN A 31 -7.76 9.30 -1.02
C GLN A 31 -8.85 9.26 -2.08
N ILE A 32 -9.48 8.09 -2.24
CA ILE A 32 -10.55 7.89 -3.21
C ILE A 32 -11.85 7.64 -2.43
N PRO A 33 -12.75 8.63 -2.37
CA PRO A 33 -13.99 8.48 -1.59
C PRO A 33 -14.87 7.33 -2.07
N ALA A 34 -15.60 6.73 -1.13
CA ALA A 34 -16.61 5.74 -1.43
C ALA A 34 -17.75 6.34 -2.25
N THR A 35 -18.35 5.52 -3.11
CA THR A 35 -19.58 5.85 -3.83
C THR A 35 -20.63 4.81 -3.48
N PRO A 36 -21.92 5.00 -3.88
CA PRO A 36 -22.92 3.98 -3.62
C PRO A 36 -22.58 2.61 -4.24
N ASN A 37 -21.73 2.58 -5.27
CA ASN A 37 -21.38 1.37 -6.00
C ASN A 37 -19.97 0.86 -5.69
N ARG A 38 -19.19 1.55 -4.82
CA ARG A 38 -17.80 1.21 -4.58
C ARG A 38 -17.36 1.68 -3.20
N GLN A 39 -16.67 0.83 -2.47
CA GLN A 39 -16.07 1.27 -1.20
C GLN A 39 -14.90 2.23 -1.45
N GLY A 40 -14.54 2.99 -0.43
CA GLY A 40 -13.42 3.90 -0.47
C GLY A 40 -12.09 3.17 -0.63
N GLY A 41 -11.13 3.87 -1.21
CA GLY A 41 -9.81 3.33 -1.45
C GLY A 41 -8.74 4.40 -1.43
N TYR A 42 -7.55 4.01 -1.85
CA TYR A 42 -6.37 4.86 -1.81
C TYR A 42 -5.45 4.55 -2.97
N LEU A 43 -4.74 5.59 -3.44
CA LEU A 43 -3.55 5.37 -4.25
C LEU A 43 -2.36 5.33 -3.29
N LEU A 44 -1.53 4.32 -3.46
CA LEU A 44 -0.33 4.13 -2.66
C LEU A 44 0.89 4.21 -3.54
N GLU A 45 1.89 4.95 -3.09
CA GLU A 45 3.20 4.94 -3.72
C GLU A 45 4.11 3.99 -2.95
N VAL A 46 4.69 3.02 -3.67
CA VAL A 46 5.60 2.04 -3.09
C VAL A 46 7.02 2.40 -3.50
N PHE A 47 7.89 2.54 -2.50
CA PHE A 47 9.28 2.91 -2.71
C PHE A 47 10.20 1.72 -2.48
N ASP A 48 11.34 1.70 -3.17
CA ASP A 48 12.41 0.79 -2.81
C ASP A 48 13.18 1.29 -1.58
N ALA A 49 14.14 0.52 -1.13
CA ALA A 49 14.90 0.84 0.08
C ALA A 49 15.76 2.12 -0.06
N SER A 50 15.99 2.56 -1.29
CA SER A 50 16.75 3.78 -1.58
C SER A 50 15.87 5.00 -1.79
N GLY A 51 14.54 4.84 -1.71
CA GLY A 51 13.59 5.93 -1.85
C GLY A 51 13.11 6.17 -3.29
N ASN A 52 13.45 5.28 -4.22
CA ASN A 52 12.94 5.37 -5.58
C ASN A 52 11.56 4.76 -5.69
N THR A 53 10.68 5.36 -6.47
CA THR A 53 9.34 4.83 -6.69
C THR A 53 9.39 3.54 -7.51
N LEU A 54 8.84 2.46 -6.93
CA LEU A 54 8.66 1.20 -7.65
C LEU A 54 7.37 1.20 -8.44
N ASP A 55 6.28 1.67 -7.82
CA ASP A 55 4.96 1.67 -8.46
C ASP A 55 4.00 2.55 -7.67
N VAL A 56 2.90 2.92 -8.32
CA VAL A 56 1.74 3.54 -7.67
C VAL A 56 0.56 2.61 -7.90
N ILE A 57 -0.06 2.14 -6.82
CA ILE A 57 -1.11 1.13 -6.88
C ILE A 57 -2.39 1.63 -6.23
N SER A 58 -3.51 1.13 -6.70
CA SER A 58 -4.83 1.42 -6.16
C SER A 58 -5.27 0.26 -5.27
N VAL A 59 -5.71 0.57 -4.06
CA VAL A 59 -6.17 -0.45 -3.11
C VAL A 59 -7.49 -0.02 -2.47
N LEU A 60 -8.26 -0.99 -2.00
CA LEU A 60 -9.44 -0.74 -1.17
C LEU A 60 -9.00 -0.48 0.27
N GLU A 61 -9.82 0.28 0.99
CA GLU A 61 -9.53 0.59 2.40
C GLU A 61 -9.35 -0.66 3.26
N SER A 62 -10.07 -1.72 2.93
CA SER A 62 -9.99 -2.99 3.67
C SER A 62 -8.71 -3.78 3.41
N GLU A 63 -7.92 -3.38 2.41
CA GLU A 63 -6.71 -4.10 2.03
C GLU A 63 -5.45 -3.60 2.74
N ILE A 64 -5.57 -2.52 3.52
CA ILE A 64 -4.44 -1.89 4.19
C ILE A 64 -4.74 -1.64 5.66
N ALA A 65 -3.67 -1.45 6.45
CA ALA A 65 -3.77 -1.11 7.86
C ALA A 65 -2.60 -0.20 8.25
N LEU A 66 -2.75 0.49 9.38
CA LEU A 66 -1.63 1.23 9.95
C LEU A 66 -0.62 0.25 10.54
N PRO A 67 0.69 0.53 10.40
CA PRO A 67 1.71 -0.31 11.01
C PRO A 67 1.63 -0.24 12.54
N LYS A 68 1.91 -1.37 13.19
CA LYS A 68 1.94 -1.43 14.66
C LYS A 68 3.31 -1.00 15.15
N PRO A 69 3.39 -0.37 16.35
CA PRO A 69 4.67 0.15 16.86
C PRO A 69 5.78 -0.90 17.04
N ASN A 70 5.40 -2.15 17.26
CA ASN A 70 6.36 -3.24 17.48
C ASN A 70 6.57 -4.11 16.24
N ALA A 71 6.10 -3.67 15.08
CA ALA A 71 6.27 -4.44 13.86
C ALA A 71 7.66 -4.23 13.27
N VAL A 72 8.18 -5.28 12.65
CA VAL A 72 9.47 -5.24 11.95
C VAL A 72 9.20 -5.14 10.45
N VAL A 73 9.86 -4.19 9.78
CA VAL A 73 9.82 -4.06 8.33
C VAL A 73 10.97 -4.91 7.77
N ASN A 74 10.64 -5.81 6.85
CA ASN A 74 11.61 -6.76 6.32
C ASN A 74 12.10 -6.34 4.93
N TYR A 75 13.27 -6.84 4.55
CA TYR A 75 13.93 -6.54 3.28
C TYR A 75 13.74 -7.69 2.30
N ARG A 76 13.43 -7.35 1.05
CA ARG A 76 13.47 -8.26 -0.10
C ARG A 76 13.64 -7.45 -1.37
N GLU A 77 14.16 -8.09 -2.41
CA GLU A 77 14.24 -7.43 -3.70
C GLU A 77 12.87 -7.50 -4.38
N PHE A 78 12.46 -6.38 -4.98
CA PHE A 78 11.21 -6.33 -5.74
C PHE A 78 11.42 -6.99 -7.09
N GLU A 79 10.51 -7.89 -7.43
CA GLU A 79 10.54 -8.58 -8.71
C GLU A 79 9.10 -8.62 -9.24
N LYS A 80 8.84 -7.76 -10.22
CA LYS A 80 7.51 -7.71 -10.81
C LYS A 80 7.29 -8.93 -11.70
N ALA A 81 6.16 -9.60 -11.52
CA ALA A 81 5.77 -10.72 -12.38
C ALA A 81 5.64 -10.25 -13.83
N ALA A 82 6.24 -10.99 -14.74
CA ALA A 82 6.19 -10.70 -16.15
C ALA A 82 4.81 -10.95 -16.74
#